data_dc7f19fcf198f976d7c058b43e454919
#
_entry.id   dc7f19fcf198f976d7c058b43e454919
#
_cell.length_a   1.000
_cell.length_b   1.000
_cell.length_c   1.000
_cell.angle_alpha   90.00
_cell.angle_beta   90.00
_cell.angle_gamma   90.00
#
_symmetry.space_group_name_H-M   'P 1'
#
loop_
_entity.id
_entity.type
_entity.pdbx_description
1 polymer ?
#
loop_
_entity_poly.entity_id
_entity_poly.type
_entity_poly.pdbx_seq_one_letter_code
_entity_poly.pdbx_strand_id
1 'polypeptide(L)'
;MKQRAIYGKGGIGKSSTASNIAAACADEGHSVTIIGCDPKSDSSITLLGGHRIPTVMELMQQRVEITEKDVVFEGYKGVRCVEVGGPEPGIGCAGRGIIVAIKMLQKISTVMQDCDLIIYDVPGDIVCGGFAAPIRKGLVNDTYVLTSGEYMPLYAANNICKGFARLGNHLNGVICNSRNAENEEAIVSAFARELG
;
A
#
# COMPACT_ATOMS: atom_id res chain seq x y z
N MET A 1 -4.00 14.54 9.59
CA MET A 1 -3.58 13.19 9.18
C MET A 1 -3.80 13.03 7.69
N LYS A 2 -2.77 12.63 6.95
CA LYS A 2 -2.86 12.33 5.50
C LYS A 2 -2.80 10.82 5.29
N GLN A 3 -3.67 10.28 4.44
CA GLN A 3 -3.71 8.85 4.13
C GLN A 3 -3.48 8.66 2.63
N ARG A 4 -2.42 7.96 2.27
CA ARG A 4 -1.96 7.77 0.89
C ARG A 4 -1.88 6.31 0.53
N ALA A 5 -2.32 5.95 -0.68
CA ALA A 5 -2.18 4.60 -1.21
C ALA A 5 -1.28 4.58 -2.44
N ILE A 6 -0.40 3.60 -2.51
CA ILE A 6 0.51 3.37 -3.63
C ILE A 6 0.10 2.08 -4.33
N TYR A 7 -0.24 2.19 -5.60
CA TYR A 7 -0.59 1.09 -6.50
C TYR A 7 0.50 0.93 -7.57
N GLY A 8 0.50 -0.16 -8.30
CA GLY A 8 1.44 -0.42 -9.40
C GLY A 8 1.69 -1.90 -9.58
N LYS A 9 2.24 -2.28 -10.71
CA LYS A 9 2.52 -3.67 -11.09
C LYS A 9 3.35 -4.41 -10.04
N GLY A 10 3.12 -5.72 -9.88
CA GLY A 10 3.98 -6.57 -9.07
C GLY A 10 5.45 -6.47 -9.51
N GLY A 11 6.38 -6.32 -8.55
CA GLY A 11 7.81 -6.18 -8.83
C GLY A 11 8.26 -4.80 -9.33
N ILE A 12 7.38 -3.80 -9.43
CA ILE A 12 7.75 -2.44 -9.85
C ILE A 12 8.50 -1.64 -8.77
N GLY A 13 8.55 -2.13 -7.53
CA GLY A 13 9.20 -1.48 -6.41
C GLY A 13 8.26 -0.70 -5.47
N LYS A 14 6.97 -1.04 -5.44
CA LYS A 14 5.99 -0.37 -4.56
C LYS A 14 6.40 -0.38 -3.10
N SER A 15 6.62 -1.56 -2.53
CA SER A 15 6.99 -1.72 -1.12
C SER A 15 8.27 -0.99 -0.78
N SER A 16 9.29 -1.07 -1.66
CA SER A 16 10.53 -0.31 -1.50
C SER A 16 10.29 1.21 -1.52
N THR A 17 9.48 1.70 -2.46
CA THR A 17 9.14 3.12 -2.54
C THR A 17 8.34 3.58 -1.33
N ALA A 18 7.34 2.81 -0.91
CA ALA A 18 6.53 3.10 0.29
C ALA A 18 7.40 3.17 1.55
N SER A 19 8.29 2.19 1.75
CA SER A 19 9.22 2.16 2.88
C SER A 19 10.21 3.34 2.87
N ASN A 20 10.76 3.71 1.70
CA ASN A 20 11.65 4.85 1.59
C ASN A 20 10.93 6.19 1.85
N ILE A 21 9.70 6.37 1.37
CA ILE A 21 8.90 7.55 1.69
C ILE A 21 8.60 7.61 3.18
N ALA A 22 8.23 6.47 3.80
CA ALA A 22 7.99 6.41 5.24
C ALA A 22 9.24 6.79 6.04
N ALA A 23 10.41 6.25 5.66
CA ALA A 23 11.68 6.56 6.30
C ALA A 23 12.05 8.05 6.16
N ALA A 24 11.93 8.62 4.95
CA ALA A 24 12.22 10.02 4.71
C ALA A 24 11.32 10.97 5.52
N CYS A 25 10.01 10.68 5.60
CA CYS A 25 9.09 11.46 6.43
C CYS A 25 9.42 11.34 7.93
N ALA A 26 9.85 10.15 8.39
CA ALA A 26 10.28 9.97 9.77
C ALA A 26 11.60 10.72 10.07
N ASP A 27 12.51 10.80 9.08
CA ASP A 27 13.74 11.62 9.18
C ASP A 27 13.43 13.11 9.35
N GLU A 28 12.34 13.59 8.75
CA GLU A 28 11.83 14.96 8.91
C GLU A 28 11.01 15.17 10.20
N GLY A 29 10.89 14.15 11.04
CA GLY A 29 10.22 14.22 12.35
C GLY A 29 8.71 13.97 12.31
N HIS A 30 8.17 13.49 11.19
CA HIS A 30 6.76 13.11 11.11
C HIS A 30 6.50 11.74 11.73
N SER A 31 5.35 11.60 12.38
CA SER A 31 4.85 10.30 12.82
C SER A 31 4.21 9.56 11.64
N VAL A 32 4.76 8.41 11.27
CA VAL A 32 4.37 7.66 10.07
C VAL A 32 3.91 6.26 10.43
N THR A 33 2.84 5.80 9.78
CA THR A 33 2.40 4.41 9.81
C THR A 33 2.41 3.84 8.38
N ILE A 34 3.04 2.69 8.18
CA ILE A 34 2.94 1.91 6.94
C ILE A 34 2.02 0.72 7.17
N ILE A 35 1.09 0.51 6.23
CA ILE A 35 0.13 -0.60 6.27
C ILE A 35 0.30 -1.42 4.98
N GLY A 36 0.92 -2.59 5.10
CA GLY A 36 1.08 -3.54 4.02
C GLY A 36 -0.21 -4.31 3.78
N CYS A 37 -0.76 -4.21 2.58
CA CYS A 37 -1.98 -4.91 2.16
C CYS A 37 -1.70 -6.05 1.17
N ASP A 38 -0.43 -6.32 0.85
CA ASP A 38 -0.04 -7.40 -0.05
C ASP A 38 -0.01 -8.74 0.72
N PRO A 39 -0.56 -9.83 0.15
CA PRO A 39 -0.44 -11.17 0.73
C PRO A 39 0.99 -11.64 1.02
N LYS A 40 2.00 -11.08 0.35
CA LYS A 40 3.41 -11.39 0.60
C LYS A 40 3.91 -10.87 1.95
N SER A 41 3.23 -9.85 2.53
CA SER A 41 3.57 -9.27 3.84
C SER A 41 5.05 -8.84 3.91
N ASP A 42 5.51 -8.10 2.92
CA ASP A 42 6.89 -7.65 2.77
C ASP A 42 7.05 -6.13 2.73
N SER A 43 5.96 -5.38 2.95
CA SER A 43 5.95 -3.92 2.87
C SER A 43 6.81 -3.26 3.94
N SER A 44 6.91 -3.87 5.12
CA SER A 44 7.59 -3.33 6.29
C SER A 44 8.99 -3.91 6.53
N ILE A 45 9.38 -4.97 5.82
CA ILE A 45 10.63 -5.71 6.06
C ILE A 45 11.87 -4.81 6.09
N THR A 46 11.98 -3.86 5.16
CA THR A 46 13.13 -2.95 5.09
C THR A 46 13.21 -2.04 6.33
N LEU A 47 12.07 -1.53 6.79
CA LEU A 47 11.97 -0.68 7.97
C LEU A 47 12.25 -1.42 9.28
N LEU A 48 12.02 -2.73 9.28
CA LEU A 48 12.21 -3.63 10.42
C LEU A 48 13.57 -4.35 10.39
N GLY A 49 14.55 -3.86 9.60
CA GLY A 49 15.88 -4.46 9.55
C GLY A 49 15.93 -5.88 8.98
N GLY A 50 14.99 -6.24 8.11
CA GLY A 50 14.91 -7.57 7.49
C GLY A 50 13.99 -8.55 8.21
N HIS A 51 13.36 -8.14 9.32
CA HIS A 51 12.46 -9.01 10.09
C HIS A 51 11.03 -8.99 9.53
N ARG A 52 10.43 -10.17 9.46
CA ARG A 52 8.99 -10.32 9.18
C ARG A 52 8.19 -10.23 10.47
N ILE A 53 7.03 -9.64 10.37
CA ILE A 53 6.04 -9.55 11.46
C ILE A 53 4.80 -10.39 11.10
N PRO A 54 4.06 -10.88 12.11
CA PRO A 54 2.79 -11.56 11.87
C PRO A 54 1.78 -10.63 11.21
N THR A 55 0.93 -11.19 10.37
CA THR A 55 -0.14 -10.41 9.74
C THR A 55 -1.40 -10.42 10.59
N VAL A 56 -2.20 -9.35 10.47
CA VAL A 56 -3.51 -9.29 11.13
C VAL A 56 -4.37 -10.48 10.72
N MET A 57 -4.33 -10.88 9.44
CA MET A 57 -5.14 -12.00 8.94
C MET A 57 -4.69 -13.35 9.47
N GLU A 58 -3.37 -13.61 9.58
CA GLU A 58 -2.85 -14.84 10.19
C GLU A 58 -3.31 -14.98 11.65
N LEU A 59 -3.19 -13.92 12.44
CA LEU A 59 -3.63 -13.92 13.84
C LEU A 59 -5.15 -14.12 13.96
N MET A 60 -5.94 -13.50 13.09
CA MET A 60 -7.40 -13.71 13.05
C MET A 60 -7.78 -15.16 12.73
N GLN A 61 -7.02 -15.84 11.87
CA GLN A 61 -7.25 -17.26 11.53
C GLN A 61 -6.92 -18.18 12.70
N GLN A 62 -5.90 -17.84 13.50
CA GLN A 62 -5.51 -18.59 14.68
C GLN A 62 -6.51 -18.46 15.85
N ARG A 63 -7.54 -17.59 15.71
CA ARG A 63 -8.56 -17.31 16.74
C ARG A 63 -8.01 -16.89 18.09
N VAL A 64 -6.87 -16.21 18.09
CA VAL A 64 -6.23 -15.65 19.28
C VAL A 64 -6.87 -14.29 19.56
N GLU A 65 -6.96 -13.91 20.83
CA GLU A 65 -7.28 -12.53 21.21
C GLU A 65 -6.13 -11.62 20.73
N ILE A 66 -6.44 -10.71 19.81
CA ILE A 66 -5.44 -9.86 19.17
C ILE A 66 -5.44 -8.50 19.86
N THR A 67 -4.27 -8.08 20.30
CA THR A 67 -4.02 -6.74 20.86
C THR A 67 -3.18 -5.89 19.90
N GLU A 68 -3.07 -4.60 20.18
CA GLU A 68 -2.22 -3.70 19.38
C GLU A 68 -0.77 -4.20 19.32
N LYS A 69 -0.21 -4.71 20.43
CA LYS A 69 1.17 -5.19 20.51
C LYS A 69 1.48 -6.39 19.60
N ASP A 70 0.45 -7.11 19.20
CA ASP A 70 0.59 -8.28 18.33
C ASP A 70 0.68 -7.91 16.85
N VAL A 71 0.24 -6.69 16.48
CA VAL A 71 0.08 -6.27 15.08
C VAL A 71 0.81 -4.97 14.71
N VAL A 72 1.19 -4.15 15.68
CA VAL A 72 1.90 -2.88 15.46
C VAL A 72 3.32 -3.01 15.95
N PHE A 73 4.28 -2.87 15.04
CA PHE A 73 5.71 -2.98 15.32
C PHE A 73 6.41 -1.67 14.97
N GLU A 74 7.33 -1.27 15.81
CA GLU A 74 8.13 -0.07 15.59
C GLU A 74 9.38 -0.41 14.78
N GLY A 75 9.54 0.25 13.64
CA GLY A 75 10.68 0.13 12.76
C GLY A 75 11.58 1.36 12.77
N TYR A 76 12.24 1.62 11.65
CA TYR A 76 13.19 2.72 11.47
C TYR A 76 12.62 4.05 11.98
N LYS A 77 13.35 4.70 12.92
CA LYS A 77 12.98 5.99 13.53
C LYS A 77 11.53 6.11 14.00
N GLY A 78 10.97 5.03 14.54
CA GLY A 78 9.62 5.05 15.09
C GLY A 78 8.51 4.91 14.06
N VAL A 79 8.82 4.56 12.80
CA VAL A 79 7.79 4.22 11.81
C VAL A 79 7.02 3.00 12.31
N ARG A 80 5.71 3.15 12.46
CA ARG A 80 4.83 2.06 12.87
C ARG A 80 4.49 1.18 11.66
N CYS A 81 4.79 -0.09 11.78
CA CYS A 81 4.66 -1.10 10.74
C CYS A 81 3.53 -2.05 11.06
N VAL A 82 2.62 -2.24 10.10
CA VAL A 82 1.49 -3.16 10.19
C VAL A 82 1.41 -3.95 8.89
N GLU A 83 1.33 -5.28 8.98
CA GLU A 83 1.03 -6.13 7.83
C GLU A 83 -0.39 -6.69 7.97
N VAL A 84 -1.26 -6.32 7.04
CA VAL A 84 -2.63 -6.84 7.00
C VAL A 84 -2.63 -8.27 6.52
N GLY A 85 -1.76 -8.58 5.56
CA GLY A 85 -1.70 -9.88 4.92
C GLY A 85 -2.80 -10.10 3.88
N GLY A 86 -2.92 -11.34 3.44
CA GLY A 86 -3.94 -11.80 2.51
C GLY A 86 -4.49 -13.17 2.89
N PRO A 87 -5.60 -13.60 2.30
CA PRO A 87 -6.10 -14.96 2.48
C PRO A 87 -5.10 -15.97 1.91
N GLU A 88 -5.16 -17.19 2.42
CA GLU A 88 -4.42 -18.29 1.81
C GLU A 88 -4.77 -18.43 0.32
N PRO A 89 -3.79 -18.79 -0.52
CA PRO A 89 -4.03 -19.04 -1.92
C PRO A 89 -5.19 -20.04 -2.14
N GLY A 90 -6.17 -19.64 -2.97
CA GLY A 90 -7.33 -20.46 -3.25
C GLY A 90 -8.50 -20.30 -2.27
N ILE A 91 -8.35 -19.53 -1.19
CA ILE A 91 -9.40 -19.33 -0.19
C ILE A 91 -9.90 -17.88 -0.21
N GLY A 92 -11.07 -17.65 -0.77
CA GLY A 92 -11.81 -16.40 -0.65
C GLY A 92 -11.28 -15.22 -1.49
N CYS A 93 -11.88 -14.06 -1.25
CA CYS A 93 -11.52 -12.81 -1.92
C CYS A 93 -10.56 -11.99 -1.04
N ALA A 94 -9.33 -11.77 -1.48
CA ALA A 94 -8.31 -11.01 -0.77
C ALA A 94 -8.81 -9.62 -0.30
N GLY A 95 -9.54 -8.92 -1.13
CA GLY A 95 -10.06 -7.61 -0.78
C GLY A 95 -11.10 -7.60 0.34
N ARG A 96 -11.88 -8.67 0.51
CA ARG A 96 -12.79 -8.78 1.66
C ARG A 96 -11.99 -8.99 2.95
N GLY A 97 -10.94 -9.81 2.91
CA GLY A 97 -10.04 -10.03 4.03
C GLY A 97 -9.36 -8.74 4.49
N ILE A 98 -8.81 -7.97 3.56
CA ILE A 98 -8.20 -6.66 3.85
C ILE A 98 -9.17 -5.72 4.58
N ILE A 99 -10.44 -5.65 4.14
CA ILE A 99 -11.46 -4.81 4.80
C ILE A 99 -11.68 -5.26 6.25
N VAL A 100 -11.79 -6.56 6.48
CA VAL A 100 -12.03 -7.10 7.82
C VAL A 100 -10.83 -6.84 8.73
N ALA A 101 -9.61 -7.07 8.23
CA ALA A 101 -8.38 -6.82 8.97
C ALA A 101 -8.18 -5.33 9.31
N ILE A 102 -8.46 -4.41 8.37
CA ILE A 102 -8.40 -2.97 8.65
C ILE A 102 -9.44 -2.58 9.72
N LYS A 103 -10.65 -3.11 9.67
CA LYS A 103 -11.65 -2.86 10.71
C LYS A 103 -11.23 -3.41 12.08
N MET A 104 -10.58 -4.57 12.10
CA MET A 104 -10.03 -5.13 13.32
C MET A 104 -8.94 -4.20 13.89
N LEU A 105 -7.99 -3.78 13.05
CA LEU A 105 -6.95 -2.83 13.43
C LEU A 105 -7.52 -1.53 14.02
N GLN A 106 -8.54 -0.94 13.38
CA GLN A 106 -9.22 0.26 13.87
C GLN A 106 -9.89 0.06 15.24
N LYS A 107 -10.28 -1.18 15.56
CA LYS A 107 -10.94 -1.51 16.84
C LYS A 107 -9.93 -1.69 17.98
N ILE A 108 -8.75 -2.25 17.70
CA ILE A 108 -7.78 -2.64 18.73
C ILE A 108 -6.64 -1.63 18.90
N SER A 109 -6.49 -0.66 17.99
CA SER A 109 -5.37 0.27 17.97
C SER A 109 -5.76 1.65 17.51
N THR A 110 -5.10 2.66 18.03
CA THR A 110 -5.19 4.06 17.58
C THR A 110 -4.13 4.39 16.52
N VAL A 111 -3.33 3.43 16.09
CA VAL A 111 -2.22 3.59 15.13
C VAL A 111 -2.63 4.30 13.83
N MET A 112 -3.87 4.18 13.44
CA MET A 112 -4.45 4.85 12.28
C MET A 112 -4.99 6.26 12.57
N GLN A 113 -4.96 6.72 13.82
CA GLN A 113 -5.48 8.03 14.25
C GLN A 113 -4.36 8.94 14.73
N ASP A 114 -3.37 8.38 15.42
CA ASP A 114 -2.28 9.08 16.09
C ASP A 114 -1.03 9.16 15.22
N CYS A 115 -1.16 9.63 13.95
CA CYS A 115 -0.04 9.81 13.05
C CYS A 115 -0.30 10.95 12.05
N ASP A 116 0.79 11.51 11.52
CA ASP A 116 0.73 12.55 10.50
C ASP A 116 0.43 11.97 9.12
N LEU A 117 0.99 10.78 8.84
CA LEU A 117 0.91 10.12 7.55
C LEU A 117 0.67 8.62 7.70
N ILE A 118 -0.31 8.11 6.94
CA ILE A 118 -0.47 6.68 6.68
C ILE A 118 -0.14 6.39 5.22
N ILE A 119 0.69 5.39 4.99
CA ILE A 119 1.00 4.86 3.65
C ILE A 119 0.44 3.44 3.56
N TYR A 120 -0.50 3.24 2.63
CA TYR A 120 -0.99 1.92 2.25
C TYR A 120 -0.18 1.41 1.07
N ASP A 121 0.55 0.32 1.25
CA ASP A 121 1.18 -0.44 0.17
C ASP A 121 0.19 -1.50 -0.32
N VAL A 122 -0.40 -1.26 -1.49
CA VAL A 122 -1.52 -2.06 -1.99
C VAL A 122 -1.05 -2.97 -3.13
N PRO A 123 -1.55 -4.22 -3.21
CA PRO A 123 -1.23 -5.11 -4.33
C PRO A 123 -1.53 -4.48 -5.68
N GLY A 124 -0.65 -4.75 -6.65
CA GLY A 124 -0.63 -4.05 -7.94
C GLY A 124 -1.75 -4.40 -8.90
N ASP A 125 -2.41 -5.53 -8.72
CA ASP A 125 -3.41 -5.99 -9.67
C ASP A 125 -4.80 -5.67 -9.13
N ILE A 126 -5.38 -4.55 -9.57
CA ILE A 126 -6.80 -4.26 -9.32
C ILE A 126 -7.66 -5.20 -10.17
N VAL A 127 -7.63 -6.48 -9.85
CA VAL A 127 -8.43 -7.49 -10.52
C VAL A 127 -9.84 -7.58 -9.92
N CYS A 128 -10.02 -7.11 -8.68
CA CYS A 128 -11.33 -7.08 -8.05
C CYS A 128 -11.53 -5.83 -7.18
N GLY A 129 -12.81 -5.44 -7.04
CA GLY A 129 -13.18 -4.27 -6.22
C GLY A 129 -12.76 -4.32 -4.75
N GLY A 130 -12.14 -5.41 -4.30
CA GLY A 130 -11.64 -5.57 -2.95
C GLY A 130 -10.34 -4.83 -2.69
N PHE A 131 -9.45 -4.72 -3.67
CA PHE A 131 -8.22 -3.93 -3.54
C PHE A 131 -8.47 -2.42 -3.57
N ALA A 132 -9.61 -1.99 -4.10
CA ALA A 132 -10.07 -0.61 -3.97
C ALA A 132 -10.76 -0.34 -2.61
N ALA A 133 -10.76 -1.31 -1.70
CA ALA A 133 -11.49 -1.21 -0.43
C ALA A 133 -11.04 -0.05 0.46
N PRO A 134 -9.74 0.26 0.62
CA PRO A 134 -9.30 1.44 1.37
C PRO A 134 -9.87 2.74 0.78
N ILE A 135 -9.93 2.84 -0.55
CA ILE A 135 -10.45 4.00 -1.27
C ILE A 135 -11.97 4.09 -1.16
N ARG A 136 -12.70 2.99 -1.44
CA ARG A 136 -14.16 2.94 -1.38
C ARG A 136 -14.73 3.31 -0.01
N LYS A 137 -13.95 3.14 1.04
CA LYS A 137 -14.35 3.47 2.43
C LYS A 137 -13.93 4.86 2.87
N GLY A 138 -13.37 5.67 1.97
CA GLY A 138 -12.91 7.00 2.33
C GLY A 138 -11.73 6.99 3.30
N LEU A 139 -11.00 5.87 3.38
CA LEU A 139 -9.80 5.75 4.22
C LEU A 139 -8.58 6.41 3.58
N VAL A 140 -8.58 6.64 2.27
CA VAL A 140 -7.45 7.19 1.52
C VAL A 140 -7.84 8.54 0.95
N ASN A 141 -7.00 9.55 1.21
CA ASN A 141 -7.18 10.89 0.67
C ASN A 141 -6.52 11.01 -0.72
N ASP A 142 -5.31 10.48 -0.84
CA ASP A 142 -4.51 10.60 -2.05
C ASP A 142 -4.09 9.21 -2.57
N THR A 143 -4.20 9.01 -3.86
CA THR A 143 -3.84 7.75 -4.53
C THR A 143 -2.79 8.00 -5.59
N TYR A 144 -1.74 7.19 -5.56
CA TYR A 144 -0.64 7.25 -6.52
C TYR A 144 -0.47 5.92 -7.24
N VAL A 145 -0.06 5.98 -8.51
CA VAL A 145 0.35 4.79 -9.25
C VAL A 145 1.84 4.84 -9.53
N LEU A 146 2.55 3.77 -9.16
CA LEU A 146 3.96 3.57 -9.43
C LEU A 146 4.12 2.81 -10.75
N THR A 147 4.94 3.34 -11.65
CA THR A 147 5.25 2.73 -12.95
C THR A 147 6.70 2.97 -13.34
N SER A 148 7.13 2.41 -14.45
CA SER A 148 8.36 2.73 -15.18
C SER A 148 8.01 3.01 -16.64
N GLY A 149 8.99 3.38 -17.46
CA GLY A 149 8.82 3.60 -18.90
C GLY A 149 8.65 2.32 -19.72
N GLU A 150 8.75 1.15 -19.10
CA GLU A 150 8.57 -0.13 -19.77
C GLU A 150 7.09 -0.39 -20.11
N TYR A 151 6.84 -1.13 -21.19
CA TYR A 151 5.48 -1.41 -21.67
C TYR A 151 4.57 -2.05 -20.62
N MET A 152 5.03 -3.12 -19.96
CA MET A 152 4.18 -3.88 -19.02
C MET A 152 3.81 -3.10 -17.75
N PRO A 153 4.71 -2.34 -17.11
CA PRO A 153 4.35 -1.42 -16.03
C PRO A 153 3.34 -0.34 -16.45
N LEU A 154 3.52 0.27 -17.62
CA LEU A 154 2.59 1.27 -18.16
C LEU A 154 1.22 0.66 -18.44
N TYR A 155 1.18 -0.53 -19.05
CA TYR A 155 -0.08 -1.25 -19.28
C TYR A 155 -0.83 -1.53 -17.98
N ALA A 156 -0.12 -2.01 -16.96
CA ALA A 156 -0.71 -2.25 -15.64
C ALA A 156 -1.19 -0.95 -14.98
N ALA A 157 -0.39 0.13 -15.05
CA ALA A 157 -0.75 1.45 -14.55
C ALA A 157 -2.03 1.98 -15.24
N ASN A 158 -2.13 1.87 -16.56
CA ASN A 158 -3.32 2.26 -17.33
C ASN A 158 -4.56 1.48 -16.87
N ASN A 159 -4.46 0.18 -16.66
CA ASN A 159 -5.57 -0.63 -16.16
C ASN A 159 -6.00 -0.22 -14.73
N ILE A 160 -5.04 0.11 -13.87
CA ILE A 160 -5.30 0.66 -12.54
C ILE A 160 -6.09 1.97 -12.65
N CYS A 161 -5.61 2.92 -13.48
CA CYS A 161 -6.27 4.21 -13.69
C CYS A 161 -7.70 4.06 -14.23
N LYS A 162 -7.90 3.17 -15.23
CA LYS A 162 -9.23 2.84 -15.72
C LYS A 162 -10.14 2.23 -14.64
N GLY A 163 -9.58 1.42 -13.77
CA GLY A 163 -10.30 0.85 -12.62
C GLY A 163 -10.75 1.94 -11.66
N PHE A 164 -9.90 2.90 -11.34
CA PHE A 164 -10.25 4.04 -10.49
C PHE A 164 -11.32 4.92 -11.10
N ALA A 165 -11.19 5.29 -12.36
CA ALA A 165 -12.18 6.09 -13.08
C ALA A 165 -13.58 5.43 -13.05
N ARG A 166 -13.66 4.11 -13.24
CA ARG A 166 -14.92 3.35 -13.15
C ARG A 166 -15.53 3.34 -11.73
N LEU A 167 -14.71 3.53 -10.72
CA LEU A 167 -15.14 3.61 -9.33
C LEU A 167 -15.49 5.03 -8.89
N GLY A 168 -15.40 6.02 -9.80
CA GLY A 168 -15.61 7.43 -9.49
C GLY A 168 -14.52 8.04 -8.61
N ASN A 169 -13.33 7.44 -8.59
CA ASN A 169 -12.16 7.93 -7.85
C ASN A 169 -11.13 8.50 -8.79
N HIS A 170 -10.36 9.46 -8.28
CA HIS A 170 -9.29 10.12 -9.01
C HIS A 170 -7.92 9.62 -8.54
N LEU A 171 -6.98 9.61 -9.46
CA LEU A 171 -5.56 9.42 -9.18
C LEU A 171 -4.95 10.80 -8.91
N ASN A 172 -4.14 10.90 -7.85
CA ASN A 172 -3.49 12.16 -7.49
C ASN A 172 -2.13 12.33 -8.16
N GLY A 173 -1.55 11.25 -8.69
CA GLY A 173 -0.31 11.33 -9.43
C GLY A 173 0.29 10.00 -9.85
N VAL A 174 1.29 10.11 -10.71
CA VAL A 174 2.11 8.99 -11.17
C VAL A 174 3.52 9.14 -10.59
N ILE A 175 4.05 8.07 -10.02
CA ILE A 175 5.44 7.98 -9.54
C ILE A 175 6.22 7.16 -10.56
N CYS A 176 7.28 7.76 -11.14
CA CYS A 176 8.20 7.04 -12.00
C CYS A 176 9.30 6.38 -11.17
N ASN A 177 9.35 5.05 -11.14
CA ASN A 177 10.49 4.31 -10.62
C ASN A 177 11.35 3.87 -11.80
N SER A 178 12.33 4.70 -12.13
CA SER A 178 13.18 4.53 -13.32
C SER A 178 13.95 3.22 -13.30
N ARG A 179 13.97 2.53 -14.44
CA ARG A 179 14.65 1.25 -14.65
C ARG A 179 15.68 1.31 -15.78
N ASN A 180 16.12 2.52 -16.13
CA ASN A 180 17.06 2.78 -17.23
C ASN A 180 16.50 2.41 -18.61
N ALA A 181 15.18 2.43 -18.82
CA ALA A 181 14.61 2.38 -20.14
C ALA A 181 14.91 3.68 -20.91
N GLU A 182 15.12 3.56 -22.21
CA GLU A 182 15.38 4.73 -23.05
C GLU A 182 14.19 5.70 -23.05
N ASN A 183 14.45 7.00 -22.85
CA ASN A 183 13.44 8.06 -22.78
C ASN A 183 12.35 7.86 -21.70
N GLU A 184 12.64 7.13 -20.64
CA GLU A 184 11.70 6.71 -19.63
C GLU A 184 10.92 7.86 -18.99
N GLU A 185 11.59 8.93 -18.60
CA GLU A 185 10.95 10.11 -18.01
C GLU A 185 9.95 10.77 -18.98
N ALA A 186 10.33 10.91 -20.25
CA ALA A 186 9.47 11.48 -21.27
C ALA A 186 8.22 10.61 -21.50
N ILE A 187 8.38 9.29 -21.54
CA ILE A 187 7.30 8.32 -21.72
C ILE A 187 6.33 8.39 -20.52
N VAL A 188 6.83 8.34 -19.30
CA VAL A 188 5.97 8.37 -18.09
C VAL A 188 5.31 9.74 -17.94
N SER A 189 6.00 10.83 -18.27
CA SER A 189 5.42 12.18 -18.27
C SER A 189 4.32 12.34 -19.32
N ALA A 190 4.47 11.76 -20.51
CA ALA A 190 3.42 11.74 -21.53
C ALA A 190 2.21 10.93 -21.03
N PHE A 191 2.44 9.74 -20.48
CA PHE A 191 1.40 8.91 -19.88
C PHE A 191 0.63 9.65 -18.77
N ALA A 192 1.32 10.33 -17.86
CA ALA A 192 0.69 11.07 -16.78
C ALA A 192 -0.20 12.22 -17.32
N ARG A 193 0.24 12.94 -18.37
CA ARG A 193 -0.56 14.00 -19.01
C ARG A 193 -1.84 13.49 -19.68
N GLU A 194 -1.81 12.31 -20.26
CA GLU A 194 -3.00 11.68 -20.87
C GLU A 194 -4.04 11.23 -19.83
N LEU A 195 -3.65 11.09 -18.59
CA LEU A 195 -4.57 10.73 -17.51
C LEU A 195 -5.32 11.94 -16.91
N GLY A 196 -4.86 13.17 -17.14
CA GLY A 196 -5.41 14.42 -16.59
C GLY A 196 -4.82 14.67 -15.20
#